data_bbe67e372ac3b1a4b1fadc3c970e85a3
#
_entry.id   bbe67e372ac3b1a4b1fadc3c970e85a3
#
_cell.length_a   1.000
_cell.length_b   1.000
_cell.length_c   1.000
_cell.angle_alpha   90.00
_cell.angle_beta   90.00
_cell.angle_gamma   90.00
#
_symmetry.space_group_name_H-M   'P 1'
#
loop_
_entity.id
_entity.type
_entity.pdbx_description
1 polymer ?
#
loop_
_entity_poly.entity_id
_entity_poly.type
_entity_poly.pdbx_seq_one_letter_code
_entity_poly.pdbx_strand_id
1 'polypeptide(L)'
;MTKNLRVKTSKFIDETYKVSFKFNGKTYYGFKGDTLASALLANDIHLVGRSFKYHRPRGIMTAGSEEPNAIVQLHKNTSRTEPNVRATEIEIYDGLEASSQNCWPSVNFDIGGINNFLSPVLPAGFYYKTFMWPASFWEKYEYFIRKSAGLGKSPSTPDPDIYEHRLSLIHISEPTRHR
;
A
#
# COMPACT_ATOMS: atom_id res chain seq x y z
N MET A 1 -16.52 -15.55 13.76
CA MET A 1 -15.40 -15.43 14.73
C MET A 1 -14.12 -15.55 13.92
N THR A 2 -13.30 -14.51 13.87
CA THR A 2 -11.96 -14.55 13.29
C THR A 2 -11.08 -15.44 14.17
N LYS A 3 -10.41 -16.42 13.57
CA LYS A 3 -9.43 -17.25 14.29
C LYS A 3 -8.24 -16.37 14.66
N ASN A 4 -7.84 -16.39 15.91
CA ASN A 4 -6.57 -15.78 16.31
C ASN A 4 -5.44 -16.75 15.97
N LEU A 5 -4.63 -16.41 14.97
CA LEU A 5 -3.51 -17.22 14.51
C LEU A 5 -2.17 -16.81 15.14
N ARG A 6 -2.19 -16.02 16.20
CA ARG A 6 -0.98 -15.51 16.84
C ARG A 6 -0.19 -16.62 17.55
N VAL A 7 1.11 -16.62 17.33
CA VAL A 7 2.07 -17.48 18.04
C VAL A 7 2.64 -16.71 19.23
N LYS A 8 2.59 -17.29 20.44
CA LYS A 8 2.93 -16.65 21.73
C LYS A 8 4.43 -16.50 22.02
N THR A 9 5.27 -16.27 21.03
CA THR A 9 6.72 -16.30 21.23
C THR A 9 7.47 -15.01 20.88
N SER A 10 6.76 -13.93 20.56
CA SER A 10 7.43 -12.68 20.17
C SER A 10 7.87 -11.89 21.40
N LYS A 11 9.16 -11.56 21.46
CA LYS A 11 9.73 -10.66 22.49
C LYS A 11 9.50 -9.17 22.16
N PHE A 12 9.08 -8.85 20.95
CA PHE A 12 8.95 -7.48 20.44
C PHE A 12 7.52 -6.95 20.52
N ILE A 13 6.55 -7.82 20.81
CA ILE A 13 5.13 -7.47 20.85
C ILE A 13 4.69 -7.43 22.32
N ASP A 14 4.16 -6.28 22.74
CA ASP A 14 3.60 -6.10 24.08
C ASP A 14 2.13 -6.53 24.08
N GLU A 15 1.88 -7.78 24.46
CA GLU A 15 0.52 -8.35 24.53
C GLU A 15 -0.35 -7.73 25.64
N THR A 16 0.20 -6.88 26.50
CA THR A 16 -0.58 -6.17 27.53
C THR A 16 -1.29 -4.93 26.97
N TYR A 17 -0.75 -4.36 25.88
CA TYR A 17 -1.31 -3.16 25.26
C TYR A 17 -2.02 -3.49 23.93
N LYS A 18 -3.35 -3.57 24.01
CA LYS A 18 -4.20 -3.86 22.86
C LYS A 18 -4.46 -2.60 22.05
N VAL A 19 -4.25 -2.67 20.74
CA VAL A 19 -4.43 -1.58 19.76
C VAL A 19 -5.57 -1.92 18.82
N SER A 20 -6.41 -0.94 18.51
CA SER A 20 -7.51 -1.05 17.53
C SER A 20 -7.15 -0.33 16.23
N PHE A 21 -7.39 -0.98 15.09
CA PHE A 21 -7.17 -0.40 13.78
C PHE A 21 -8.27 -0.82 12.80
N LYS A 22 -8.39 -0.09 11.69
CA LYS A 22 -9.34 -0.43 10.62
C LYS A 22 -8.61 -0.88 9.36
N PHE A 23 -9.12 -1.94 8.76
CA PHE A 23 -8.70 -2.39 7.43
C PHE A 23 -9.90 -2.68 6.54
N ASN A 24 -9.96 -2.04 5.37
CA ASN A 24 -11.09 -2.11 4.45
C ASN A 24 -12.44 -1.82 5.14
N GLY A 25 -12.47 -0.81 6.03
CA GLY A 25 -13.65 -0.39 6.76
C GLY A 25 -14.07 -1.29 7.93
N LYS A 26 -13.36 -2.39 8.20
CA LYS A 26 -13.62 -3.28 9.35
C LYS A 26 -12.60 -3.05 10.46
N THR A 27 -13.06 -3.08 11.70
CA THR A 27 -12.19 -2.93 12.88
C THR A 27 -11.57 -4.26 13.27
N TYR A 28 -10.28 -4.24 13.49
CA TYR A 28 -9.46 -5.35 13.95
C TYR A 28 -8.63 -4.93 15.16
N TYR A 29 -8.02 -5.90 15.82
CA TYR A 29 -7.21 -5.69 16.99
C TYR A 29 -5.85 -6.35 16.83
N GLY A 30 -4.83 -5.68 17.32
CA GLY A 30 -3.48 -6.18 17.47
C GLY A 30 -2.90 -5.72 18.79
N PHE A 31 -1.59 -5.77 18.93
CA PHE A 31 -0.87 -5.36 20.12
C PHE A 31 0.24 -4.36 19.77
N LYS A 32 0.67 -3.60 20.74
CA LYS A 32 1.79 -2.66 20.55
C LYS A 32 3.04 -3.42 20.09
N GLY A 33 3.70 -2.91 19.07
CA GLY A 33 4.83 -3.53 18.39
C GLY A 33 4.45 -4.43 17.19
N ASP A 34 3.15 -4.69 16.97
CA ASP A 34 2.72 -5.33 15.72
C ASP A 34 2.90 -4.40 14.54
N THR A 35 3.36 -4.94 13.40
CA THR A 35 3.17 -4.29 12.11
C THR A 35 1.74 -4.52 11.62
N LEU A 36 1.28 -3.70 10.68
CA LEU A 36 -0.03 -3.92 10.06
C LEU A 36 -0.12 -5.32 9.44
N ALA A 37 0.96 -5.81 8.82
CA ALA A 37 1.03 -7.15 8.25
C ALA A 37 0.87 -8.24 9.34
N SER A 38 1.62 -8.18 10.43
CA SER A 38 1.53 -9.18 11.52
C SER A 38 0.15 -9.18 12.19
N ALA A 39 -0.42 -7.98 12.38
CA ALA A 39 -1.76 -7.85 12.95
C ALA A 39 -2.85 -8.41 12.02
N LEU A 40 -2.74 -8.20 10.69
CA LEU A 40 -3.67 -8.78 9.71
C LEU A 40 -3.59 -10.30 9.71
N LEU A 41 -2.39 -10.89 9.67
CA LEU A 41 -2.20 -12.34 9.73
C LEU A 41 -2.76 -12.93 11.04
N ALA A 42 -2.53 -12.26 12.17
CA ALA A 42 -3.07 -12.68 13.47
C ALA A 42 -4.61 -12.71 13.48
N ASN A 43 -5.25 -11.88 12.68
CA ASN A 43 -6.70 -11.82 12.48
C ASN A 43 -7.22 -12.66 11.30
N ASP A 44 -6.42 -13.59 10.78
CA ASP A 44 -6.79 -14.48 9.65
C ASP A 44 -7.08 -13.71 8.34
N ILE A 45 -6.42 -12.57 8.14
CA ILE A 45 -6.51 -11.78 6.92
C ILE A 45 -5.27 -12.03 6.06
N HIS A 46 -5.42 -12.88 5.04
CA HIS A 46 -4.36 -13.30 4.14
C HIS A 46 -4.37 -12.51 2.81
N LEU A 47 -5.54 -12.05 2.38
CA LEU A 47 -5.69 -11.30 1.15
C LEU A 47 -5.63 -9.80 1.42
N VAL A 48 -4.51 -9.16 1.01
CA VAL A 48 -4.22 -7.75 1.33
C VAL A 48 -4.43 -6.85 0.11
N GLY A 49 -4.19 -7.35 -1.10
CA GLY A 49 -4.32 -6.55 -2.31
C GLY A 49 -4.46 -7.40 -3.57
N ARG A 50 -4.42 -6.73 -4.71
CA ARG A 50 -4.47 -7.36 -6.04
C ARG A 50 -3.31 -6.89 -6.90
N SER A 51 -2.82 -7.74 -7.81
CA SER A 51 -1.79 -7.32 -8.76
C SER A 51 -2.35 -6.32 -9.77
N PHE A 52 -1.53 -5.36 -10.21
CA PHE A 52 -2.03 -4.25 -11.02
C PHE A 52 -2.47 -4.65 -12.44
N LYS A 53 -1.86 -5.65 -13.07
CA LYS A 53 -2.21 -6.04 -14.45
C LYS A 53 -3.36 -7.04 -14.51
N TYR A 54 -3.25 -8.12 -13.77
CA TYR A 54 -4.18 -9.25 -13.84
C TYR A 54 -5.10 -9.36 -12.63
N HIS A 55 -4.99 -8.45 -11.68
CA HIS A 55 -5.79 -8.44 -10.45
C HIS A 55 -5.76 -9.77 -9.68
N ARG A 56 -4.64 -10.49 -9.79
CA ARG A 56 -4.43 -11.74 -9.04
C ARG A 56 -4.33 -11.46 -7.55
N PRO A 57 -4.86 -12.35 -6.69
CA PRO A 57 -4.78 -12.20 -5.25
C PRO A 57 -3.32 -12.03 -4.77
N ARG A 58 -3.12 -11.09 -3.84
CA ARG A 58 -1.82 -10.80 -3.21
C ARG A 58 -1.96 -10.80 -1.70
N GLY A 59 -1.13 -11.59 -1.05
CA GLY A 59 -1.01 -11.65 0.40
C GLY A 59 0.34 -11.13 0.88
N ILE A 60 0.67 -11.43 2.14
CA ILE A 60 1.93 -11.08 2.78
C ILE A 60 2.92 -12.21 2.51
N MET A 61 4.09 -11.91 1.95
CA MET A 61 5.13 -12.89 1.63
C MET A 61 6.32 -12.84 2.58
N THR A 62 6.67 -11.65 3.05
CA THR A 62 7.88 -11.41 3.85
C THR A 62 7.54 -10.63 5.12
N ALA A 63 8.54 -10.36 5.96
CA ALA A 63 8.35 -9.67 7.23
C ALA A 63 8.93 -8.24 7.24
N GLY A 64 9.64 -7.83 6.21
CA GLY A 64 10.41 -6.58 6.20
C GLY A 64 10.16 -5.71 4.98
N SER A 65 11.12 -4.85 4.68
CA SER A 65 11.08 -3.88 3.57
C SER A 65 11.17 -4.53 2.18
N GLU A 66 11.52 -5.79 2.11
CA GLU A 66 11.53 -6.59 0.88
C GLU A 66 10.14 -7.07 0.45
N GLU A 67 9.06 -6.75 1.20
CA GLU A 67 7.69 -7.18 0.89
C GLU A 67 7.19 -6.62 -0.46
N PRO A 68 6.92 -7.48 -1.46
CA PRO A 68 6.55 -7.02 -2.79
C PRO A 68 5.03 -6.90 -3.01
N ASN A 69 4.19 -7.50 -2.17
CA ASN A 69 2.77 -7.72 -2.45
C ASN A 69 1.81 -7.02 -1.50
N ALA A 70 2.18 -6.88 -0.22
CA ALA A 70 1.31 -6.32 0.81
C ALA A 70 1.37 -4.79 0.83
N ILE A 71 0.99 -4.18 -0.29
CA ILE A 71 0.97 -2.73 -0.48
C ILE A 71 -0.44 -2.21 -0.19
N VAL A 72 -0.53 -1.22 0.67
CA VAL A 72 -1.78 -0.65 1.17
C VAL A 72 -1.80 0.88 1.05
N GLN A 73 -2.99 1.43 1.12
CA GLN A 73 -3.24 2.86 1.28
C GLN A 73 -3.51 3.16 2.75
N LEU A 74 -2.79 4.11 3.33
CA LEU A 74 -3.07 4.63 4.66
C LEU A 74 -3.98 5.86 4.58
N HIS A 75 -4.91 5.97 5.52
CA HIS A 75 -5.85 7.07 5.63
C HIS A 75 -5.71 7.73 7.01
N LYS A 76 -4.81 8.69 7.16
CA LYS A 76 -4.68 9.45 8.41
C LYS A 76 -5.78 10.51 8.52
N ASN A 77 -6.06 11.20 7.41
CA ASN A 77 -7.17 12.13 7.20
C ASN A 77 -7.24 12.45 5.69
N THR A 78 -8.14 13.35 5.27
CA THR A 78 -8.29 13.72 3.85
C THR A 78 -7.06 14.36 3.23
N SER A 79 -6.21 15.01 4.04
CA SER A 79 -4.97 15.68 3.59
C SER A 79 -3.71 14.82 3.78
N ARG A 80 -3.80 13.74 4.56
CA ARG A 80 -2.67 12.88 4.91
C ARG A 80 -2.95 11.42 4.56
N THR A 81 -3.21 11.16 3.30
CA THR A 81 -3.29 9.80 2.76
C THR A 81 -1.95 9.40 2.17
N GLU A 82 -1.45 8.22 2.52
CA GLU A 82 -0.18 7.70 1.99
C GLU A 82 -0.45 6.47 1.14
N PRO A 83 -0.28 6.57 -0.19
CA PRO A 83 -0.42 5.43 -1.09
C PRO A 83 0.85 4.57 -1.12
N ASN A 84 0.69 3.33 -1.53
CA ASN A 84 1.78 2.40 -1.83
C ASN A 84 2.72 2.10 -0.65
N VAL A 85 2.17 2.05 0.56
CA VAL A 85 2.93 1.73 1.77
C VAL A 85 2.92 0.22 2.00
N ARG A 86 4.07 -0.35 2.38
CA ARG A 86 4.15 -1.77 2.74
C ARG A 86 3.57 -2.02 4.12
N ALA A 87 2.64 -2.95 4.21
CA ALA A 87 2.02 -3.29 5.49
C ALA A 87 3.02 -3.84 6.52
N THR A 88 4.17 -4.33 6.09
CA THR A 88 5.26 -4.84 6.93
C THR A 88 6.11 -3.74 7.58
N GLU A 89 6.03 -2.49 7.09
CA GLU A 89 6.81 -1.36 7.59
C GLU A 89 6.02 -0.44 8.51
N ILE A 90 4.70 -0.63 8.61
CA ILE A 90 3.82 0.21 9.42
C ILE A 90 3.53 -0.47 10.74
N GLU A 91 3.96 0.14 11.83
CA GLU A 91 3.50 -0.23 13.19
C GLU A 91 2.06 0.21 13.38
N ILE A 92 1.22 -0.65 13.96
CA ILE A 92 -0.17 -0.30 14.24
C ILE A 92 -0.27 0.67 15.43
N TYR A 93 -1.21 1.59 15.36
CA TYR A 93 -1.58 2.51 16.43
C TYR A 93 -3.10 2.68 16.48
N ASP A 94 -3.62 3.15 17.59
CA ASP A 94 -5.06 3.35 17.75
C ASP A 94 -5.58 4.37 16.75
N GLY A 95 -6.62 3.97 16.03
CA GLY A 95 -7.21 4.77 14.97
C GLY A 95 -6.52 4.67 13.60
N LEU A 96 -5.50 3.81 13.44
CA LEU A 96 -4.94 3.52 12.13
C LEU A 96 -6.05 3.05 11.19
N GLU A 97 -6.14 3.66 10.01
CA GLU A 97 -7.05 3.24 8.95
C GLU A 97 -6.26 2.95 7.67
N ALA A 98 -6.42 1.74 7.15
CA ALA A 98 -5.76 1.30 5.94
C ALA A 98 -6.75 0.59 5.00
N SER A 99 -6.47 0.62 3.70
CA SER A 99 -7.25 -0.09 2.69
C SER A 99 -6.38 -0.79 1.67
N SER A 100 -6.93 -1.86 1.12
CA SER A 100 -6.37 -2.57 -0.03
C SER A 100 -6.32 -1.66 -1.25
N GLN A 101 -5.31 -1.84 -2.07
CA GLN A 101 -5.17 -1.15 -3.34
C GLN A 101 -5.47 -2.07 -4.52
N ASN A 102 -5.67 -1.46 -5.69
CA ASN A 102 -5.86 -2.13 -6.96
C ASN A 102 -7.01 -3.15 -6.97
N CYS A 103 -8.12 -2.82 -6.33
CA CYS A 103 -9.33 -3.65 -6.33
C CYS A 103 -10.59 -2.77 -6.39
N TRP A 104 -11.61 -3.27 -7.04
CA TRP A 104 -12.92 -2.61 -7.09
C TRP A 104 -14.03 -3.64 -7.37
N PRO A 105 -15.12 -3.65 -6.61
CA PRO A 105 -15.43 -2.79 -5.46
C PRO A 105 -14.72 -3.21 -4.16
N SER A 106 -14.19 -4.42 -4.06
CA SER A 106 -13.48 -4.90 -2.87
C SER A 106 -12.33 -5.86 -3.22
N VAL A 107 -11.44 -6.11 -2.25
CA VAL A 107 -10.33 -7.05 -2.44
C VAL A 107 -10.79 -8.49 -2.64
N ASN A 108 -11.92 -8.88 -2.03
CA ASN A 108 -12.49 -10.22 -2.16
C ASN A 108 -13.26 -10.41 -3.47
N PHE A 109 -13.98 -9.38 -3.88
CA PHE A 109 -14.72 -9.37 -5.14
C PHE A 109 -14.24 -8.22 -5.99
N ASP A 110 -13.40 -8.52 -6.98
CA ASP A 110 -12.73 -7.53 -7.81
C ASP A 110 -13.07 -7.77 -9.28
N ILE A 111 -13.76 -6.81 -9.89
CA ILE A 111 -14.16 -6.86 -11.30
C ILE A 111 -12.94 -6.85 -12.22
N GLY A 112 -11.85 -6.18 -11.81
CA GLY A 112 -10.58 -6.18 -12.55
C GLY A 112 -9.98 -7.58 -12.74
N GLY A 113 -10.41 -8.57 -11.95
CA GLY A 113 -10.02 -9.97 -12.08
C GLY A 113 -10.35 -10.60 -13.45
N ILE A 114 -11.26 -10.00 -14.22
CA ILE A 114 -11.55 -10.41 -15.60
C ILE A 114 -10.32 -10.34 -16.49
N ASN A 115 -9.37 -9.43 -16.20
CA ASN A 115 -8.12 -9.31 -16.95
C ASN A 115 -7.27 -10.59 -16.89
N ASN A 116 -7.46 -11.43 -15.89
CA ASN A 116 -6.75 -12.70 -15.79
C ASN A 116 -7.17 -13.69 -16.90
N PHE A 117 -8.43 -13.64 -17.33
CA PHE A 117 -8.92 -14.43 -18.46
C PHE A 117 -8.37 -13.93 -19.80
N LEU A 118 -8.05 -12.63 -19.88
CA LEU A 118 -7.45 -12.00 -21.06
C LEU A 118 -5.92 -12.19 -21.10
N SER A 119 -5.33 -12.91 -20.16
CA SER A 119 -3.88 -13.08 -20.06
C SER A 119 -3.19 -13.62 -21.33
N PRO A 120 -3.79 -14.50 -22.14
CA PRO A 120 -3.17 -14.94 -23.40
C PRO A 120 -3.03 -13.82 -24.45
N VAL A 121 -3.96 -12.84 -24.40
CA VAL A 121 -4.02 -11.71 -25.36
C VAL A 121 -3.22 -10.50 -24.85
N LEU A 122 -2.91 -10.48 -23.56
CA LEU A 122 -2.21 -9.37 -22.89
C LEU A 122 -0.77 -9.79 -22.46
N PRO A 123 0.14 -10.11 -23.40
CA PRO A 123 1.50 -10.48 -23.06
C PRO A 123 2.26 -9.34 -22.35
N ALA A 124 3.42 -9.63 -21.81
CA ALA A 124 4.29 -8.60 -21.23
C ALA A 124 4.62 -7.55 -22.30
N GLY A 125 4.50 -6.27 -21.94
CA GLY A 125 4.80 -5.16 -22.86
C GLY A 125 3.73 -4.88 -23.93
N PHE A 126 2.53 -5.51 -23.85
CA PHE A 126 1.45 -5.24 -24.83
C PHE A 126 1.12 -3.74 -24.97
N TYR A 127 1.21 -2.98 -23.89
CA TYR A 127 0.91 -1.55 -23.88
C TYR A 127 1.89 -0.71 -24.71
N TYR A 128 3.14 -1.13 -24.82
CA TYR A 128 4.11 -0.47 -25.71
C TYR A 128 3.73 -0.58 -27.19
N LYS A 129 3.09 -1.68 -27.58
CA LYS A 129 2.66 -1.90 -28.96
C LYS A 129 1.26 -1.34 -29.23
N THR A 130 0.36 -1.41 -28.25
CA THR A 130 -1.06 -1.08 -28.42
C THR A 130 -1.33 0.42 -28.31
N PHE A 131 -0.60 1.15 -27.46
CA PHE A 131 -0.87 2.55 -27.14
C PHE A 131 0.15 3.54 -27.76
N MET A 132 0.94 3.08 -28.73
CA MET A 132 1.92 3.92 -29.42
C MET A 132 1.32 4.70 -30.60
N TRP A 133 0.16 4.33 -31.09
CA TRP A 133 -0.46 4.96 -32.26
C TRP A 133 -1.94 5.28 -32.00
N PRO A 134 -2.41 6.49 -32.33
CA PRO A 134 -1.61 7.65 -32.76
C PRO A 134 -0.86 8.28 -31.57
N ALA A 135 0.36 8.76 -31.81
CA ALA A 135 1.23 9.31 -30.75
C ALA A 135 0.62 10.51 -30.01
N SER A 136 -0.23 11.30 -30.69
CA SER A 136 -0.95 12.43 -30.10
C SER A 136 -1.95 12.05 -29.00
N PHE A 137 -2.29 10.77 -28.87
CA PHE A 137 -3.21 10.26 -27.86
C PHE A 137 -2.50 9.72 -26.61
N TRP A 138 -1.16 9.81 -26.56
CA TRP A 138 -0.38 9.24 -25.47
C TRP A 138 -0.82 9.72 -24.07
N GLU A 139 -1.07 11.00 -23.88
CA GLU A 139 -1.52 11.55 -22.60
C GLU A 139 -2.84 10.93 -22.11
N LYS A 140 -3.77 10.68 -23.06
CA LYS A 140 -5.04 10.01 -22.73
C LYS A 140 -4.83 8.55 -22.37
N TYR A 141 -3.99 7.85 -23.13
CA TYR A 141 -3.63 6.46 -22.85
C TYR A 141 -2.93 6.33 -21.50
N GLU A 142 -1.96 7.21 -21.21
CA GLU A 142 -1.25 7.24 -19.94
C GLU A 142 -2.22 7.42 -18.76
N TYR A 143 -3.15 8.36 -18.89
CA TYR A 143 -4.17 8.57 -17.85
C TYR A 143 -4.97 7.30 -17.54
N PHE A 144 -5.44 6.59 -18.57
CA PHE A 144 -6.19 5.35 -18.37
C PHE A 144 -5.32 4.23 -17.82
N ILE A 145 -4.09 4.10 -18.31
CA ILE A 145 -3.13 3.08 -17.83
C ILE A 145 -2.84 3.31 -16.35
N ARG A 146 -2.53 4.54 -15.96
CA ARG A 146 -2.25 4.91 -14.57
C ARG A 146 -3.44 4.66 -13.66
N LYS A 147 -4.64 5.03 -14.10
CA LYS A 147 -5.87 4.76 -13.36
C LYS A 147 -6.14 3.26 -13.20
N SER A 148 -5.87 2.47 -14.24
CA SER A 148 -6.04 1.02 -14.22
C SER A 148 -4.94 0.30 -13.42
N ALA A 149 -3.78 0.91 -13.25
CA ALA A 149 -2.69 0.34 -12.45
C ALA A 149 -2.98 0.30 -10.94
N GLY A 150 -3.99 1.05 -10.45
CA GLY A 150 -4.44 0.98 -9.06
C GLY A 150 -3.38 1.38 -8.02
N LEU A 151 -2.49 2.31 -8.38
CA LEU A 151 -1.34 2.75 -7.57
C LEU A 151 -1.71 3.66 -6.39
N GLY A 152 -2.84 3.46 -5.75
CA GLY A 152 -3.30 4.30 -4.66
C GLY A 152 -3.66 5.74 -5.09
N LYS A 153 -4.06 6.56 -4.15
CA LYS A 153 -4.46 7.95 -4.39
C LYS A 153 -3.68 8.88 -3.47
N SER A 154 -3.04 9.89 -4.04
CA SER A 154 -2.49 11.01 -3.27
C SER A 154 -3.58 11.84 -2.63
N PRO A 155 -3.28 12.61 -1.57
CA PRO A 155 -4.24 13.54 -0.98
C PRO A 155 -4.74 14.55 -2.02
N SER A 156 -6.01 14.88 -1.94
CA SER A 156 -6.64 15.90 -2.80
C SER A 156 -6.62 17.30 -2.19
N THR A 157 -6.38 17.39 -0.88
CA THR A 157 -6.28 18.65 -0.14
C THR A 157 -4.83 18.97 0.18
N PRO A 158 -4.43 20.25 0.22
CA PRO A 158 -3.07 20.64 0.61
C PRO A 158 -2.71 20.10 2.01
N ASP A 159 -1.44 19.82 2.21
CA ASP A 159 -0.91 19.45 3.53
C ASP A 159 -1.04 20.65 4.47
N PRO A 160 -1.72 20.51 5.62
CA PRO A 160 -1.83 21.59 6.61
C PRO A 160 -0.58 21.75 7.46
N ASP A 161 0.41 20.86 7.35
CA ASP A 161 1.63 20.91 8.14
C ASP A 161 2.54 22.05 7.67
N ILE A 162 3.10 22.76 8.62
CA ILE A 162 4.08 23.83 8.37
C ILE A 162 5.46 23.24 8.65
N TYR A 163 6.32 23.23 7.61
CA TYR A 163 7.68 22.73 7.70
C TYR A 163 8.65 23.88 7.83
N GLU A 164 9.54 23.83 8.83
CA GLU A 164 10.63 24.77 9.01
C GLU A 164 11.91 24.16 8.44
N HIS A 165 12.46 24.77 7.38
CA HIS A 165 13.74 24.39 6.82
C HIS A 165 14.86 25.10 7.57
N ARG A 166 15.64 24.36 8.34
CA ARG A 166 16.83 24.88 9.03
C ARG A 166 18.08 24.37 8.32
N LEU A 167 18.84 25.28 7.74
CA LEU A 167 20.16 24.96 7.22
C LEU A 167 21.16 24.92 8.41
N SER A 168 21.88 23.81 8.55
CA SER A 168 22.94 23.73 9.55
C SER A 168 24.18 24.47 9.06
N LEU A 169 24.99 24.99 10.02
CA LEU A 169 26.26 25.63 9.71
C LEU A 169 27.23 24.72 8.96
N ILE A 170 27.15 23.41 9.13
CA ILE A 170 27.95 22.43 8.39
C ILE A 170 27.71 22.51 6.89
N HIS A 171 26.45 22.67 6.47
CA HIS A 171 26.12 22.81 5.04
C HIS A 171 26.52 24.17 4.46
N ILE A 172 26.70 25.18 5.29
CA ILE A 172 27.10 26.53 4.87
C ILE A 172 28.63 26.66 4.84
N SER A 173 29.33 26.07 5.82
CA SER A 173 30.76 26.23 6.01
C SER A 173 31.63 25.19 5.30
N GLU A 174 31.10 24.07 4.93
CA GLU A 174 31.82 23.05 4.16
C GLU A 174 31.18 22.88 2.76
N PRO A 175 31.54 23.73 1.79
CA PRO A 175 31.19 23.46 0.41
C PRO A 175 31.84 22.12 0.02
N THR A 176 31.03 21.17 -0.45
CA THR A 176 31.44 19.85 -0.94
C THR A 176 32.69 19.98 -1.80
N ARG A 177 33.84 19.49 -1.33
CA ARG A 177 35.02 19.32 -2.16
C ARG A 177 34.69 18.27 -3.25
N HIS A 178 34.34 18.76 -4.41
CA HIS A 178 34.40 17.92 -5.61
C HIS A 178 35.87 17.64 -5.90
N ARG A 179 36.27 16.39 -5.71
CA ARG A 179 37.50 15.84 -6.29
C ARG A 179 37.19 15.25 -7.65
#